data_4ba7736b7c4a95605d357ced4272cdb7
#
_entry.id   4ba7736b7c4a95605d357ced4272cdb7
#
_cell.length_a   1.000
_cell.length_b   1.000
_cell.length_c   1.000
_cell.angle_alpha   90.00
_cell.angle_beta   90.00
_cell.angle_gamma   90.00
#
_symmetry.space_group_name_H-M   'P 1'
#
loop_
_entity.id
_entity.type
_entity.pdbx_description
1 polymer ?
#
loop_
_entity_poly.entity_id
_entity_poly.type
_entity_poly.pdbx_seq_one_letter_code
_entity_poly.pdbx_strand_id
1 'polypeptide(L)'
;MKRFLRVTGWIVLGVIVALAVVVGVRFGIAQAAVDRFDRTPPARLDAIGAVEHLTILPLFEKATSSADLAMGHGVGYLVQTDAGTILVDTGFNPENLDPSPIEQNMVTLGVTLDDIDTIFVTHHHPDHTGGITWWQQGTFSLGTTQVDLAGKQILTPIALTYPGAKPEAAGAPRVLAPGIVALGAIPFVDVFPLSLVRPQMIEQVLAVNVADVGVILISGCGHPGLERMVNTAEQVLGQPVAGIVGGLHYGEGVTPAVNAGIALLEEHDVALVALSPHDTGPAGRNAFATTFGAAYHPIAVGEPIVVR
;
A
#
# COMPACT_ATOMS: atom_id res chain seq x y z
N MET A 1 32.25 -14.85 -43.20
CA MET A 1 32.33 -14.48 -41.78
C MET A 1 32.03 -13.01 -41.51
N LYS A 2 32.75 -12.03 -42.04
CA LYS A 2 32.54 -10.58 -41.81
C LYS A 2 31.12 -10.08 -42.20
N ARG A 3 30.54 -10.57 -43.32
CA ARG A 3 29.20 -10.17 -43.79
C ARG A 3 28.09 -10.73 -42.89
N PHE A 4 28.24 -11.95 -42.42
CA PHE A 4 27.31 -12.59 -41.45
C PHE A 4 27.30 -11.84 -40.12
N LEU A 5 28.46 -11.52 -39.54
CA LEU A 5 28.60 -10.74 -38.32
C LEU A 5 27.95 -9.34 -38.43
N ARG A 6 28.08 -8.68 -39.58
CA ARG A 6 27.44 -7.37 -39.83
C ARG A 6 25.89 -7.50 -39.87
N VAL A 7 25.37 -8.50 -40.56
CA VAL A 7 23.91 -8.72 -40.63
C VAL A 7 23.35 -9.05 -39.25
N THR A 8 24.00 -9.94 -38.51
CA THR A 8 23.61 -10.26 -37.13
C THR A 8 23.67 -9.01 -36.24
N GLY A 9 24.70 -8.18 -36.37
CA GLY A 9 24.80 -6.93 -35.60
C GLY A 9 23.65 -5.95 -35.90
N TRP A 10 23.23 -5.80 -37.14
CA TRP A 10 22.08 -4.96 -37.50
C TRP A 10 20.74 -5.52 -36.98
N ILE A 11 20.56 -6.84 -36.99
CA ILE A 11 19.36 -7.50 -36.42
C ILE A 11 19.31 -7.26 -34.92
N VAL A 12 20.41 -7.48 -34.22
CA VAL A 12 20.48 -7.24 -32.75
C VAL A 12 20.19 -5.79 -32.41
N LEU A 13 20.81 -4.85 -33.15
CA LEU A 13 20.56 -3.42 -32.96
C LEU A 13 19.07 -3.08 -33.19
N GLY A 14 18.48 -3.62 -34.25
CA GLY A 14 17.07 -3.43 -34.57
C GLY A 14 16.14 -3.94 -33.45
N VAL A 15 16.44 -5.11 -32.87
CA VAL A 15 15.70 -5.65 -31.72
C VAL A 15 15.82 -4.77 -30.48
N ILE A 16 17.05 -4.30 -30.19
CA ILE A 16 17.28 -3.41 -29.03
C ILE A 16 16.49 -2.11 -29.20
N VAL A 17 16.54 -1.49 -30.39
CA VAL A 17 15.79 -0.26 -30.68
C VAL A 17 14.29 -0.50 -30.57
N ALA A 18 13.78 -1.60 -31.11
CA ALA A 18 12.36 -1.95 -31.00
C ALA A 18 11.92 -2.12 -29.54
N LEU A 19 12.70 -2.82 -28.73
CA LEU A 19 12.45 -2.97 -27.29
C LEU A 19 12.48 -1.61 -26.57
N ALA A 20 13.45 -0.76 -26.84
CA ALA A 20 13.54 0.56 -26.24
C ALA A 20 12.32 1.43 -26.60
N VAL A 21 11.85 1.37 -27.85
CA VAL A 21 10.62 2.07 -28.27
C VAL A 21 9.41 1.54 -27.55
N VAL A 22 9.24 0.21 -27.44
CA VAL A 22 8.12 -0.39 -26.71
C VAL A 22 8.12 0.04 -25.24
N VAL A 23 9.26 -0.02 -24.57
CA VAL A 23 9.41 0.43 -23.19
C VAL A 23 9.07 1.92 -23.06
N GLY A 24 9.63 2.77 -23.94
CA GLY A 24 9.36 4.21 -23.91
C GLY A 24 7.88 4.56 -24.12
N VAL A 25 7.20 3.88 -25.05
CA VAL A 25 5.76 4.06 -25.29
C VAL A 25 4.95 3.65 -24.03
N ARG A 26 5.28 2.50 -23.43
CA ARG A 26 4.58 2.04 -22.21
C ARG A 26 4.77 3.00 -21.04
N PHE A 27 5.98 3.53 -20.85
CA PHE A 27 6.25 4.58 -19.85
C PHE A 27 5.45 5.85 -20.14
N GLY A 28 5.41 6.29 -21.39
CA GLY A 28 4.60 7.45 -21.79
C GLY A 28 3.11 7.26 -21.50
N ILE A 29 2.57 6.06 -21.73
CA ILE A 29 1.17 5.74 -21.40
C ILE A 29 0.96 5.77 -19.87
N ALA A 30 1.88 5.18 -19.09
CA ALA A 30 1.80 5.17 -17.64
C ALA A 30 1.84 6.60 -17.07
N GLN A 31 2.78 7.42 -17.52
CA GLN A 31 2.86 8.82 -17.12
C GLN A 31 1.61 9.61 -17.50
N ALA A 32 1.09 9.41 -18.72
CA ALA A 32 -0.14 10.06 -19.16
C ALA A 32 -1.37 9.65 -18.30
N ALA A 33 -1.39 8.45 -17.75
CA ALA A 33 -2.45 8.04 -16.82
C ALA A 33 -2.34 8.79 -15.48
N VAL A 34 -1.14 8.94 -14.94
CA VAL A 34 -0.86 9.75 -13.75
C VAL A 34 -1.26 11.21 -13.98
N ASP A 35 -0.76 11.82 -15.07
CA ASP A 35 -1.07 13.22 -15.42
C ASP A 35 -2.58 13.45 -15.65
N ARG A 36 -3.30 12.46 -16.15
CA ARG A 36 -4.76 12.55 -16.29
C ARG A 36 -5.44 12.53 -14.94
N PHE A 37 -5.01 11.65 -14.05
CA PHE A 37 -5.53 11.55 -12.69
C PHE A 37 -5.37 12.89 -11.96
N ASP A 38 -4.17 13.49 -12.01
CA ASP A 38 -3.88 14.77 -11.36
C ASP A 38 -4.72 15.93 -11.92
N ARG A 39 -5.06 15.89 -13.24
CA ARG A 39 -5.93 16.90 -13.87
C ARG A 39 -7.42 16.68 -13.66
N THR A 40 -7.82 15.45 -13.34
CA THR A 40 -9.22 15.08 -13.20
C THR A 40 -9.38 14.25 -11.93
N PRO A 41 -9.23 14.88 -10.75
CA PRO A 41 -9.30 14.18 -9.48
C PRO A 41 -10.66 13.52 -9.30
N PRO A 42 -10.75 12.46 -8.47
CA PRO A 42 -11.99 11.77 -8.17
C PRO A 42 -13.06 12.70 -7.60
N ALA A 43 -14.34 12.33 -7.82
CA ALA A 43 -15.45 13.07 -7.26
C ALA A 43 -15.48 12.98 -5.72
N ARG A 44 -15.94 14.05 -5.10
CA ARG A 44 -16.17 14.10 -3.65
C ARG A 44 -17.28 13.13 -3.27
N LEU A 45 -17.11 12.48 -2.13
CA LEU A 45 -18.15 11.68 -1.49
C LEU A 45 -18.96 12.52 -0.51
N ASP A 46 -20.26 12.25 -0.45
CA ASP A 46 -21.16 12.84 0.53
C ASP A 46 -21.33 11.89 1.72
N ALA A 47 -21.50 12.45 2.92
CA ALA A 47 -21.88 11.71 4.14
C ALA A 47 -20.97 10.50 4.45
N ILE A 48 -19.66 10.70 4.50
CA ILE A 48 -18.70 9.62 4.79
C ILE A 48 -18.83 9.03 6.20
N GLY A 49 -19.41 9.77 7.15
CA GLY A 49 -19.47 9.37 8.56
C GLY A 49 -18.13 9.52 9.29
N ALA A 50 -18.07 9.05 10.53
CA ALA A 50 -16.85 8.97 11.34
C ALA A 50 -16.91 7.71 12.22
N VAL A 51 -15.76 7.25 12.69
CA VAL A 51 -15.60 6.23 13.73
C VAL A 51 -15.16 6.90 15.03
N GLU A 52 -15.51 6.32 16.17
CA GLU A 52 -15.09 6.83 17.48
C GLU A 52 -13.68 6.34 17.86
N HIS A 53 -13.26 5.19 17.31
CA HIS A 53 -12.01 4.55 17.65
C HIS A 53 -11.35 3.98 16.41
N LEU A 54 -10.01 4.12 16.36
CA LEU A 54 -9.18 3.45 15.36
C LEU A 54 -7.99 2.82 16.07
N THR A 55 -7.81 1.51 15.86
CA THR A 55 -6.60 0.79 16.26
C THR A 55 -5.98 0.14 15.02
N ILE A 56 -4.69 0.34 14.80
CA ILE A 56 -3.93 -0.28 13.73
C ILE A 56 -2.91 -1.21 14.39
N LEU A 57 -3.09 -2.51 14.24
CA LEU A 57 -2.17 -3.54 14.74
C LEU A 57 -1.35 -4.10 13.58
N PRO A 58 -0.04 -3.83 13.52
CA PRO A 58 0.82 -4.45 12.52
C PRO A 58 0.93 -5.96 12.79
N LEU A 59 0.48 -6.76 11.83
CA LEU A 59 0.58 -8.22 11.84
C LEU A 59 1.83 -8.71 11.11
N PHE A 60 2.33 -7.93 10.14
CA PHE A 60 3.57 -8.23 9.43
C PHE A 60 4.25 -6.93 8.98
N GLU A 61 5.54 -6.81 9.26
CA GLU A 61 6.40 -5.66 8.99
C GLU A 61 7.89 -6.00 9.14
N LYS A 62 8.76 -5.08 8.73
CA LYS A 62 10.24 -5.26 8.81
C LYS A 62 10.81 -4.99 10.21
N ALA A 63 9.99 -4.68 11.19
CA ALA A 63 10.36 -4.52 12.59
C ALA A 63 9.34 -5.23 13.49
N THR A 64 9.79 -5.71 14.65
CA THR A 64 8.93 -6.40 15.64
C THR A 64 9.19 -5.88 17.05
N SER A 65 8.17 -5.94 17.89
CA SER A 65 8.25 -5.63 19.32
C SER A 65 8.68 -6.81 20.18
N SER A 66 8.61 -8.04 19.64
CA SER A 66 8.92 -9.27 20.39
C SER A 66 9.66 -10.29 19.52
N ALA A 67 10.53 -11.08 20.16
CA ALA A 67 11.23 -12.18 19.51
C ALA A 67 10.30 -13.35 19.10
N ASP A 68 9.12 -13.42 19.66
CA ASP A 68 8.12 -14.46 19.35
C ASP A 68 7.27 -14.13 18.11
N LEU A 69 7.46 -12.94 17.53
CA LEU A 69 6.75 -12.48 16.36
C LEU A 69 7.65 -12.49 15.14
N ALA A 70 7.16 -13.03 14.05
CA ALA A 70 7.84 -13.05 12.76
C ALA A 70 7.83 -11.64 12.14
N MET A 71 8.93 -11.26 11.50
CA MET A 71 9.07 -10.02 10.76
C MET A 71 9.74 -10.27 9.41
N GLY A 72 9.53 -9.37 8.46
CA GLY A 72 10.15 -9.48 7.15
C GLY A 72 9.79 -8.34 6.21
N HIS A 73 10.18 -8.47 4.98
CA HIS A 73 9.86 -7.52 3.93
C HIS A 73 8.38 -7.66 3.56
N GLY A 74 7.62 -6.58 3.57
CA GLY A 74 6.18 -6.58 3.26
C GLY A 74 5.35 -6.03 4.40
N VAL A 75 4.05 -5.88 4.15
CA VAL A 75 3.11 -5.23 5.04
C VAL A 75 1.87 -6.09 5.27
N GLY A 76 1.38 -6.11 6.50
CA GLY A 76 0.07 -6.64 6.87
C GLY A 76 -0.43 -5.95 8.13
N TYR A 77 -1.52 -5.17 8.04
CA TYR A 77 -2.08 -4.41 9.16
C TYR A 77 -3.53 -4.80 9.42
N LEU A 78 -3.86 -5.05 10.69
CA LEU A 78 -5.24 -5.17 11.13
C LEU A 78 -5.73 -3.79 11.57
N VAL A 79 -6.69 -3.25 10.84
CA VAL A 79 -7.33 -1.95 11.10
C VAL A 79 -8.68 -2.22 11.75
N GLN A 80 -8.82 -1.87 13.03
CA GLN A 80 -10.00 -2.13 13.84
C GLN A 80 -10.68 -0.80 14.19
N THR A 81 -11.98 -0.75 13.98
CA THR A 81 -12.85 0.39 14.31
C THR A 81 -14.15 -0.11 14.93
N ASP A 82 -14.96 0.80 15.45
CA ASP A 82 -16.34 0.51 15.86
C ASP A 82 -17.30 0.24 14.67
N ALA A 83 -16.86 0.49 13.44
CA ALA A 83 -17.64 0.27 12.22
C ALA A 83 -17.23 -0.97 11.41
N GLY A 84 -16.12 -1.64 11.76
CA GLY A 84 -15.63 -2.84 11.09
C GLY A 84 -14.13 -3.05 11.24
N THR A 85 -13.69 -4.24 10.87
CA THR A 85 -12.29 -4.69 10.93
C THR A 85 -11.77 -5.03 9.53
N ILE A 86 -10.62 -4.47 9.17
CA ILE A 86 -10.05 -4.60 7.84
C ILE A 86 -8.63 -5.14 7.95
N LEU A 87 -8.31 -6.18 7.20
CA LEU A 87 -6.94 -6.60 6.97
C LEU A 87 -6.40 -5.88 5.73
N VAL A 88 -5.43 -5.02 5.93
CA VAL A 88 -4.70 -4.31 4.87
C VAL A 88 -3.45 -5.09 4.52
N ASP A 89 -3.39 -5.59 3.31
CA ASP A 89 -2.35 -6.45 2.75
C ASP A 89 -2.15 -7.79 3.47
N THR A 90 -1.43 -8.72 2.82
CA THR A 90 -1.28 -10.10 3.29
C THR A 90 0.18 -10.49 3.57
N GLY A 91 1.07 -9.51 3.63
CA GLY A 91 2.49 -9.73 3.94
C GLY A 91 3.26 -10.43 2.82
N PHE A 92 4.38 -11.01 3.18
CA PHE A 92 5.30 -11.68 2.28
C PHE A 92 5.82 -13.00 2.87
N ASN A 93 5.70 -14.07 2.10
CA ASN A 93 6.20 -15.40 2.46
C ASN A 93 7.13 -15.95 1.37
N PRO A 94 8.35 -15.37 1.21
CA PRO A 94 9.26 -15.76 0.13
C PRO A 94 9.81 -17.19 0.28
N GLU A 95 9.85 -17.72 1.50
CA GLU A 95 10.36 -19.05 1.83
C GLU A 95 9.28 -20.13 1.78
N ASN A 96 8.02 -19.76 1.49
CA ASN A 96 6.87 -20.65 1.51
C ASN A 96 6.73 -21.43 2.83
N LEU A 97 6.90 -20.74 3.96
CA LEU A 97 6.71 -21.31 5.30
C LEU A 97 5.23 -21.67 5.51
N ASP A 98 4.99 -22.74 6.24
CA ASP A 98 3.65 -23.20 6.61
C ASP A 98 3.60 -23.54 8.12
N PRO A 99 2.88 -22.75 8.95
CA PRO A 99 2.16 -21.52 8.60
C PRO A 99 3.09 -20.38 8.15
N SER A 100 2.54 -19.46 7.35
CA SER A 100 3.27 -18.26 6.90
C SER A 100 3.59 -17.31 8.06
N PRO A 101 4.55 -16.35 7.89
CA PRO A 101 4.87 -15.41 8.95
C PRO A 101 3.69 -14.60 9.47
N ILE A 102 2.79 -14.14 8.60
CA ILE A 102 1.59 -13.42 9.04
C ILE A 102 0.59 -14.32 9.77
N GLU A 103 0.42 -15.57 9.33
CA GLU A 103 -0.44 -16.55 10.04
C GLU A 103 0.10 -16.89 11.43
N GLN A 104 1.44 -17.05 11.58
CA GLN A 104 2.09 -17.25 12.88
C GLN A 104 1.80 -16.08 13.83
N ASN A 105 1.93 -14.84 13.32
CA ASN A 105 1.68 -13.63 14.09
C ASN A 105 0.20 -13.50 14.46
N MET A 106 -0.72 -13.80 13.55
CA MET A 106 -2.16 -13.81 13.84
C MET A 106 -2.46 -14.73 15.01
N VAL A 107 -1.94 -15.97 14.99
CA VAL A 107 -2.11 -16.93 16.09
C VAL A 107 -1.53 -16.38 17.40
N THR A 108 -0.31 -15.85 17.39
CA THR A 108 0.37 -15.32 18.57
C THR A 108 -0.35 -14.11 19.17
N LEU A 109 -0.93 -13.28 18.31
CA LEU A 109 -1.66 -12.07 18.71
C LEU A 109 -3.16 -12.31 18.96
N GLY A 110 -3.62 -13.55 18.83
CA GLY A 110 -5.01 -13.92 19.05
C GLY A 110 -5.99 -13.38 18.00
N VAL A 111 -5.51 -13.14 16.79
CA VAL A 111 -6.31 -12.67 15.64
C VAL A 111 -6.74 -13.86 14.80
N THR A 112 -8.01 -13.92 14.45
CA THR A 112 -8.57 -14.97 13.59
C THR A 112 -9.18 -14.36 12.32
N LEU A 113 -9.42 -15.18 11.31
CA LEU A 113 -10.12 -14.72 10.11
C LEU A 113 -11.56 -14.26 10.42
N ASP A 114 -12.19 -14.82 11.44
CA ASP A 114 -13.57 -14.45 11.81
C ASP A 114 -13.65 -13.00 12.35
N ASP A 115 -12.54 -12.46 12.83
CA ASP A 115 -12.47 -11.07 13.31
C ASP A 115 -12.40 -10.05 12.14
N ILE A 116 -12.22 -10.50 10.90
CA ILE A 116 -11.95 -9.65 9.73
C ILE A 116 -13.19 -9.57 8.84
N ASP A 117 -13.72 -8.39 8.60
CA ASP A 117 -14.85 -8.16 7.69
C ASP A 117 -14.38 -7.97 6.24
N THR A 118 -13.27 -7.27 6.07
CA THR A 118 -12.77 -6.84 4.77
C THR A 118 -11.29 -7.16 4.60
N ILE A 119 -10.94 -7.68 3.42
CA ILE A 119 -9.55 -7.78 2.95
C ILE A 119 -9.30 -6.63 1.97
N PHE A 120 -8.28 -5.83 2.21
CA PHE A 120 -7.93 -4.67 1.42
C PHE A 120 -6.50 -4.78 0.92
N VAL A 121 -6.29 -5.18 -0.34
CA VAL A 121 -4.96 -5.27 -0.95
C VAL A 121 -4.62 -3.92 -1.57
N THR A 122 -3.60 -3.24 -1.07
CA THR A 122 -3.26 -1.87 -1.46
C THR A 122 -2.75 -1.78 -2.90
N HIS A 123 -1.81 -2.63 -3.28
CA HIS A 123 -1.25 -2.70 -4.62
C HIS A 123 -0.75 -4.12 -4.95
N HIS A 124 -0.49 -4.39 -6.23
CA HIS A 124 -0.17 -5.73 -6.69
C HIS A 124 1.34 -5.95 -6.79
N HIS A 125 2.04 -5.89 -5.63
CA HIS A 125 3.41 -6.38 -5.47
C HIS A 125 3.44 -7.66 -4.64
N PRO A 126 4.47 -8.51 -4.79
CA PRO A 126 4.50 -9.83 -4.14
C PRO A 126 4.54 -9.78 -2.61
N ASP A 127 5.09 -8.73 -2.06
CA ASP A 127 5.25 -8.47 -0.63
C ASP A 127 4.00 -7.85 0.04
N HIS A 128 2.93 -7.67 -0.75
CA HIS A 128 1.59 -7.27 -0.30
C HIS A 128 0.51 -8.30 -0.63
N THR A 129 0.89 -9.33 -1.43
CA THR A 129 -0.04 -10.38 -1.89
C THR A 129 0.30 -11.78 -1.38
N GLY A 130 1.15 -11.88 -0.36
CA GLY A 130 1.54 -13.14 0.27
C GLY A 130 2.69 -13.88 -0.40
N GLY A 131 3.25 -13.36 -1.51
CA GLY A 131 4.43 -13.96 -2.14
C GLY A 131 4.42 -13.95 -3.67
N ILE A 132 5.60 -14.29 -4.23
CA ILE A 132 5.84 -14.26 -5.68
C ILE A 132 4.88 -15.19 -6.45
N THR A 133 4.60 -16.37 -5.90
CA THR A 133 3.71 -17.36 -6.52
C THR A 133 2.30 -16.78 -6.70
N TRP A 134 1.74 -16.17 -5.68
CA TRP A 134 0.41 -15.60 -5.71
C TRP A 134 0.34 -14.37 -6.63
N TRP A 135 1.36 -13.52 -6.55
CA TRP A 135 1.51 -12.38 -7.45
C TRP A 135 1.53 -12.80 -8.94
N GLN A 136 2.32 -13.84 -9.30
CA GLN A 136 2.41 -14.32 -10.67
C GLN A 136 1.08 -14.94 -11.17
N GLN A 137 0.31 -15.53 -10.28
CA GLN A 137 -1.00 -16.11 -10.58
C GLN A 137 -2.14 -15.09 -10.65
N GLY A 138 -1.88 -13.81 -10.35
CA GLY A 138 -2.91 -12.77 -10.34
C GLY A 138 -3.92 -12.96 -9.20
N THR A 139 -3.42 -13.35 -8.03
CA THR A 139 -4.19 -13.59 -6.82
C THR A 139 -3.40 -13.14 -5.58
N PHE A 140 -3.87 -13.47 -4.40
CA PHE A 140 -3.20 -13.23 -3.11
C PHE A 140 -3.49 -14.38 -2.14
N SER A 141 -2.72 -14.48 -1.05
CA SER A 141 -2.97 -15.44 0.03
C SER A 141 -2.32 -14.96 1.33
N LEU A 142 -2.84 -15.42 2.46
CA LEU A 142 -2.19 -15.27 3.76
C LEU A 142 -1.10 -16.32 3.95
N GLY A 143 -1.30 -17.53 3.43
CA GLY A 143 -0.43 -18.68 3.61
C GLY A 143 -0.03 -19.38 2.32
N THR A 144 0.48 -20.60 2.47
CA THR A 144 0.86 -21.47 1.34
C THR A 144 -0.35 -22.05 0.60
N THR A 145 -1.53 -21.97 1.20
CA THR A 145 -2.81 -22.31 0.61
C THR A 145 -3.78 -21.15 0.77
N GLN A 146 -4.75 -21.03 -0.14
CA GLN A 146 -5.79 -20.01 -0.04
C GLN A 146 -6.88 -20.47 0.91
N VAL A 147 -7.11 -19.70 1.97
CA VAL A 147 -8.15 -19.96 2.97
C VAL A 147 -9.53 -19.54 2.43
N ASP A 148 -10.61 -20.06 3.03
CA ASP A 148 -11.97 -19.63 2.67
C ASP A 148 -12.22 -18.18 3.13
N LEU A 149 -12.56 -17.31 2.17
CA LEU A 149 -12.92 -15.91 2.37
C LEU A 149 -14.40 -15.65 2.02
N ALA A 150 -15.22 -16.69 1.97
CA ALA A 150 -16.64 -16.53 1.71
C ALA A 150 -17.30 -15.57 2.70
N GLY A 151 -18.12 -14.66 2.19
CA GLY A 151 -18.80 -13.65 3.02
C GLY A 151 -17.99 -12.41 3.38
N LYS A 152 -16.69 -12.39 3.11
CA LYS A 152 -15.85 -11.19 3.32
C LYS A 152 -15.91 -10.26 2.10
N GLN A 153 -15.84 -8.97 2.37
CA GLN A 153 -15.59 -7.99 1.33
C GLN A 153 -14.10 -8.04 0.94
N ILE A 154 -13.81 -8.06 -0.36
CA ILE A 154 -12.42 -8.13 -0.84
C ILE A 154 -12.21 -7.01 -1.86
N LEU A 155 -11.31 -6.08 -1.53
CA LEU A 155 -10.91 -5.00 -2.43
C LEU A 155 -9.47 -5.23 -2.89
N THR A 156 -9.27 -5.13 -4.20
CA THR A 156 -7.96 -5.33 -4.82
C THR A 156 -7.63 -4.17 -5.75
N PRO A 157 -6.34 -3.82 -5.96
CA PRO A 157 -5.97 -2.66 -6.78
C PRO A 157 -6.34 -2.84 -8.25
N ILE A 158 -6.31 -4.08 -8.73
CA ILE A 158 -6.64 -4.51 -10.09
C ILE A 158 -7.52 -5.76 -10.01
N ALA A 159 -8.06 -6.22 -11.12
CA ALA A 159 -8.82 -7.46 -11.16
C ALA A 159 -7.91 -8.65 -10.79
N LEU A 160 -8.08 -9.16 -9.58
CA LEU A 160 -7.48 -10.39 -9.08
C LEU A 160 -8.54 -11.48 -8.97
N THR A 161 -8.08 -12.72 -8.92
CA THR A 161 -8.94 -13.90 -8.70
C THR A 161 -8.76 -14.44 -7.28
N TYR A 162 -9.81 -15.10 -6.74
CA TYR A 162 -9.70 -15.83 -5.48
C TYR A 162 -10.73 -16.97 -5.46
N PRO A 163 -10.35 -18.20 -5.08
CA PRO A 163 -11.28 -19.33 -5.01
C PRO A 163 -12.43 -19.05 -4.04
N GLY A 164 -13.67 -19.30 -4.49
CA GLY A 164 -14.86 -19.14 -3.64
C GLY A 164 -15.27 -17.70 -3.31
N ALA A 165 -14.50 -16.69 -3.72
CA ALA A 165 -14.77 -15.28 -3.47
C ALA A 165 -14.69 -14.42 -4.74
N LYS A 166 -15.19 -13.19 -4.67
CA LYS A 166 -15.19 -12.24 -5.78
C LYS A 166 -14.50 -10.95 -5.39
N PRO A 167 -13.16 -10.86 -5.56
CA PRO A 167 -12.44 -9.61 -5.35
C PRO A 167 -12.97 -8.50 -6.26
N GLU A 168 -13.12 -7.31 -5.71
CA GLU A 168 -13.55 -6.12 -6.42
C GLU A 168 -12.34 -5.23 -6.71
N ALA A 169 -12.07 -4.97 -7.98
CA ALA A 169 -10.98 -4.09 -8.38
C ALA A 169 -11.27 -2.64 -7.99
N ALA A 170 -10.22 -1.91 -7.59
CA ALA A 170 -10.30 -0.50 -7.31
C ALA A 170 -10.82 0.29 -8.52
N GLY A 171 -11.75 1.18 -8.26
CA GLY A 171 -12.37 2.07 -9.23
C GLY A 171 -12.48 3.48 -8.67
N ALA A 172 -13.69 4.04 -8.68
CA ALA A 172 -13.95 5.30 -8.01
C ALA A 172 -13.89 5.16 -6.47
N PRO A 173 -13.64 6.25 -5.74
CA PRO A 173 -13.73 6.26 -4.28
C PRO A 173 -15.09 5.78 -3.79
N ARG A 174 -15.11 5.09 -2.65
CA ARG A 174 -16.37 4.62 -2.04
C ARG A 174 -16.28 4.47 -0.53
N VAL A 175 -17.39 4.69 0.15
CA VAL A 175 -17.56 4.37 1.56
C VAL A 175 -17.70 2.86 1.71
N LEU A 176 -16.90 2.25 2.57
CA LEU A 176 -16.95 0.83 2.92
C LEU A 176 -17.84 0.58 4.14
N ALA A 177 -17.70 1.46 5.15
CA ALA A 177 -18.54 1.54 6.34
C ALA A 177 -18.50 2.99 6.83
N PRO A 178 -19.37 3.41 7.78
CA PRO A 178 -19.31 4.76 8.33
C PRO A 178 -17.89 5.12 8.79
N GLY A 179 -17.34 6.21 8.28
CA GLY A 179 -15.97 6.65 8.57
C GLY A 179 -14.85 5.91 7.84
N ILE A 180 -15.14 4.85 7.10
CA ILE A 180 -14.13 4.02 6.42
C ILE A 180 -14.30 4.16 4.90
N VAL A 181 -13.28 4.63 4.21
CA VAL A 181 -13.33 4.96 2.78
C VAL A 181 -12.14 4.35 2.03
N ALA A 182 -12.43 3.68 0.92
CA ALA A 182 -11.42 3.37 -0.09
C ALA A 182 -11.30 4.58 -1.02
N LEU A 183 -10.10 5.16 -1.16
CA LEU A 183 -9.87 6.34 -2.03
C LEU A 183 -9.88 6.00 -3.52
N GLY A 184 -10.07 4.72 -3.86
CA GLY A 184 -10.14 4.25 -5.25
C GLY A 184 -8.77 4.05 -5.88
N ALA A 185 -8.77 3.98 -7.20
CA ALA A 185 -7.58 3.66 -7.99
C ALA A 185 -6.69 4.89 -8.19
N ILE A 186 -5.56 4.96 -7.48
CA ILE A 186 -4.57 6.02 -7.64
C ILE A 186 -3.42 5.48 -8.50
N PRO A 187 -3.22 5.99 -9.73
CA PRO A 187 -2.19 5.47 -10.61
C PRO A 187 -0.80 5.96 -10.22
N PHE A 188 0.19 5.11 -10.46
CA PHE A 188 1.60 5.47 -10.35
C PHE A 188 2.45 4.81 -11.45
N VAL A 189 3.66 5.30 -11.65
CA VAL A 189 4.67 4.65 -12.49
C VAL A 189 5.53 3.78 -11.60
N ASP A 190 5.57 2.48 -11.90
CA ASP A 190 6.27 1.50 -11.07
C ASP A 190 7.78 1.73 -11.02
N VAL A 191 8.41 1.20 -9.98
CA VAL A 191 9.86 1.33 -9.76
C VAL A 191 10.66 0.40 -10.68
N PHE A 192 11.91 0.79 -10.99
CA PHE A 192 12.83 -0.07 -11.71
C PHE A 192 13.27 -1.27 -10.81
N PRO A 193 13.37 -2.50 -11.32
CA PRO A 193 13.20 -2.90 -12.73
C PRO A 193 11.77 -3.33 -13.11
N LEU A 194 10.80 -3.38 -12.20
CA LEU A 194 9.42 -3.83 -12.46
C LEU A 194 8.73 -2.96 -13.51
N SER A 195 9.03 -1.66 -13.51
CA SER A 195 8.53 -0.70 -14.50
C SER A 195 8.85 -1.05 -15.96
N LEU A 196 9.88 -1.86 -16.23
CA LEU A 196 10.16 -2.35 -17.59
C LEU A 196 9.08 -3.30 -18.10
N VAL A 197 8.42 -4.02 -17.18
CA VAL A 197 7.40 -5.03 -17.52
C VAL A 197 6.00 -4.47 -17.31
N ARG A 198 5.77 -3.76 -16.21
CA ARG A 198 4.47 -3.18 -15.81
C ARG A 198 4.65 -1.73 -15.36
N PRO A 199 4.88 -0.77 -16.27
CA PRO A 199 5.15 0.61 -15.88
C PRO A 199 3.95 1.31 -15.24
N GLN A 200 2.72 0.97 -15.62
CA GLN A 200 1.51 1.54 -15.03
C GLN A 200 0.97 0.61 -13.97
N MET A 201 0.90 1.11 -12.76
CA MET A 201 0.37 0.42 -11.59
C MET A 201 -0.70 1.28 -10.91
N ILE A 202 -1.40 0.66 -9.99
CA ILE A 202 -2.43 1.28 -9.14
C ILE A 202 -2.15 0.91 -7.70
N GLU A 203 -2.20 1.89 -6.83
CA GLU A 203 -2.32 1.70 -5.40
C GLU A 203 -3.64 2.31 -4.93
N GLN A 204 -4.33 1.64 -4.03
CA GLN A 204 -5.46 2.18 -3.31
C GLN A 204 -5.08 2.43 -1.85
N VAL A 205 -5.59 3.50 -1.30
CA VAL A 205 -5.32 3.93 0.07
C VAL A 205 -6.61 3.83 0.87
N LEU A 206 -6.52 3.29 2.07
CA LEU A 206 -7.62 3.29 3.02
C LEU A 206 -7.59 4.60 3.80
N ALA A 207 -8.72 5.29 3.89
CA ALA A 207 -8.90 6.48 4.71
C ALA A 207 -9.91 6.19 5.82
N VAL A 208 -9.55 6.53 7.05
CA VAL A 208 -10.44 6.40 8.21
C VAL A 208 -10.65 7.78 8.82
N ASN A 209 -11.89 8.24 8.82
CA ASN A 209 -12.29 9.50 9.47
C ASN A 209 -12.61 9.23 10.93
N VAL A 210 -11.73 9.65 11.83
CA VAL A 210 -11.87 9.48 13.28
C VAL A 210 -12.49 10.74 13.88
N ALA A 211 -13.54 10.60 14.68
CA ALA A 211 -14.22 11.71 15.33
C ALA A 211 -13.22 12.52 16.17
N ASP A 212 -13.36 13.84 16.14
CA ASP A 212 -12.52 14.81 16.85
C ASP A 212 -11.02 14.80 16.51
N VAL A 213 -10.56 13.87 15.65
CA VAL A 213 -9.17 13.78 15.17
C VAL A 213 -9.07 14.19 13.70
N GLY A 214 -9.91 13.60 12.82
CA GLY A 214 -9.86 13.80 11.38
C GLY A 214 -9.45 12.55 10.61
N VAL A 215 -9.02 12.74 9.37
CA VAL A 215 -8.74 11.65 8.43
C VAL A 215 -7.35 11.07 8.63
N ILE A 216 -7.28 9.77 8.93
CA ILE A 216 -6.04 8.99 8.96
C ILE A 216 -5.94 8.17 7.68
N LEU A 217 -4.84 8.35 6.93
CA LEU A 217 -4.53 7.56 5.74
C LEU A 217 -3.73 6.31 6.12
N ILE A 218 -4.09 5.18 5.50
CA ILE A 218 -3.36 3.91 5.67
C ILE A 218 -2.95 3.44 4.28
N SER A 219 -1.65 3.44 4.02
CA SER A 219 -1.03 3.06 2.74
C SER A 219 -0.26 1.73 2.86
N GLY A 220 -0.05 1.05 1.74
CA GLY A 220 0.90 -0.05 1.64
C GLY A 220 2.33 0.46 1.54
N CYS A 221 2.75 0.84 0.33
CA CYS A 221 4.05 1.45 0.06
C CYS A 221 4.02 2.95 -0.24
N GLY A 222 2.85 3.51 -0.54
CA GLY A 222 2.74 4.93 -0.88
C GLY A 222 3.38 5.31 -2.22
N HIS A 223 3.44 4.38 -3.17
CA HIS A 223 4.00 4.60 -4.51
C HIS A 223 3.43 5.81 -5.27
N PRO A 224 2.14 6.19 -5.10
CA PRO A 224 1.63 7.41 -5.72
C PRO A 224 2.33 8.68 -5.25
N GLY A 225 3.00 8.62 -4.09
CA GLY A 225 3.60 9.76 -3.40
C GLY A 225 2.64 10.41 -2.40
N LEU A 226 3.20 10.87 -1.28
CA LEU A 226 2.43 11.42 -0.15
C LEU A 226 1.50 12.57 -0.58
N GLU A 227 2.02 13.54 -1.33
CA GLU A 227 1.24 14.69 -1.79
C GLU A 227 0.00 14.28 -2.58
N ARG A 228 0.13 13.32 -3.51
CA ARG A 228 -1.01 12.83 -4.30
C ARG A 228 -2.02 12.09 -3.43
N MET A 229 -1.57 11.29 -2.47
CA MET A 229 -2.47 10.60 -1.54
C MET A 229 -3.24 11.57 -0.67
N VAL A 230 -2.58 12.59 -0.09
CA VAL A 230 -3.20 13.65 0.72
C VAL A 230 -4.20 14.44 -0.12
N ASN A 231 -3.77 14.98 -1.27
CA ASN A 231 -4.66 15.76 -2.16
C ASN A 231 -5.88 14.95 -2.61
N THR A 232 -5.71 13.65 -2.92
CA THR A 232 -6.81 12.77 -3.28
C THR A 232 -7.79 12.59 -2.12
N ALA A 233 -7.28 12.35 -0.92
CA ALA A 233 -8.11 12.19 0.27
C ALA A 233 -8.92 13.45 0.57
N GLU A 234 -8.29 14.60 0.59
CA GLU A 234 -8.95 15.89 0.87
C GLU A 234 -10.00 16.25 -0.20
N GLN A 235 -9.68 16.00 -1.46
CA GLN A 235 -10.64 16.17 -2.55
C GLN A 235 -11.86 15.26 -2.40
N VAL A 236 -11.64 13.99 -2.09
CA VAL A 236 -12.69 12.97 -1.99
C VAL A 236 -13.53 13.15 -0.72
N LEU A 237 -12.89 13.44 0.41
CA LEU A 237 -13.56 13.46 1.71
C LEU A 237 -14.01 14.87 2.11
N GLY A 238 -13.38 15.91 1.56
CA GLY A 238 -13.66 17.31 1.88
C GLY A 238 -13.28 17.67 3.31
N GLN A 239 -12.29 16.98 3.87
CA GLN A 239 -11.76 17.17 5.21
C GLN A 239 -10.24 17.08 5.16
N PRO A 240 -9.51 17.79 6.06
CA PRO A 240 -8.06 17.73 6.10
C PRO A 240 -7.58 16.34 6.55
N VAL A 241 -6.41 15.96 6.05
CA VAL A 241 -5.70 14.76 6.52
C VAL A 241 -5.03 15.09 7.85
N ALA A 242 -5.35 14.30 8.88
CA ALA A 242 -4.83 14.44 10.23
C ALA A 242 -3.70 13.44 10.55
N GLY A 243 -3.44 12.47 9.67
CA GLY A 243 -2.34 11.53 9.87
C GLY A 243 -2.12 10.54 8.74
N ILE A 244 -0.95 9.90 8.80
CA ILE A 244 -0.51 8.88 7.85
C ILE A 244 0.10 7.69 8.58
N VAL A 245 -0.30 6.47 8.19
CA VAL A 245 0.26 5.21 8.67
C VAL A 245 0.63 4.34 7.47
N GLY A 246 1.82 3.77 7.44
CA GLY A 246 2.29 2.86 6.39
C GLY A 246 3.47 3.38 5.58
N GLY A 247 3.58 2.89 4.35
CA GLY A 247 4.72 3.18 3.49
C GLY A 247 4.60 4.50 2.73
N LEU A 248 5.77 5.09 2.46
CA LEU A 248 5.92 6.28 1.62
C LEU A 248 7.03 6.13 0.56
N HIS A 249 7.59 4.93 0.46
CA HIS A 249 8.61 4.55 -0.53
C HIS A 249 9.83 5.48 -0.61
N TYR A 250 10.27 5.99 0.55
CA TYR A 250 11.36 6.98 0.61
C TYR A 250 12.77 6.38 0.51
N GLY A 251 12.91 5.04 0.61
CA GLY A 251 14.21 4.37 0.59
C GLY A 251 15.08 4.67 1.82
N GLU A 252 16.40 4.53 1.69
CA GLU A 252 17.31 4.47 2.85
C GLU A 252 17.77 5.84 3.38
N GLY A 253 17.70 6.91 2.60
CA GLY A 253 18.31 8.21 2.93
C GLY A 253 17.32 9.32 3.23
N VAL A 254 17.83 10.44 3.78
CA VAL A 254 17.11 11.71 3.82
C VAL A 254 17.24 12.37 2.45
N THR A 255 16.23 12.19 1.62
CA THR A 255 16.17 12.68 0.24
C THR A 255 15.35 13.98 0.16
N PRO A 256 15.37 14.69 -0.98
CA PRO A 256 14.43 15.80 -1.19
C PRO A 256 12.96 15.40 -1.01
N ALA A 257 12.60 14.16 -1.35
CA ALA A 257 11.24 13.64 -1.15
C ALA A 257 10.88 13.47 0.33
N VAL A 258 11.83 13.02 1.17
CA VAL A 258 11.66 12.97 2.64
C VAL A 258 11.41 14.38 3.18
N ASN A 259 12.22 15.37 2.79
CA ASN A 259 12.08 16.74 3.26
C ASN A 259 10.76 17.39 2.79
N ALA A 260 10.35 17.13 1.55
CA ALA A 260 9.06 17.57 1.03
C ALA A 260 7.88 16.95 1.78
N GLY A 261 7.98 15.65 2.10
CA GLY A 261 6.95 14.97 2.90
C GLY A 261 6.85 15.50 4.33
N ILE A 262 7.97 15.80 4.97
CA ILE A 262 8.00 16.47 6.28
C ILE A 262 7.29 17.82 6.19
N ALA A 263 7.67 18.67 5.26
CA ALA A 263 7.10 20.01 5.10
C ALA A 263 5.58 19.94 4.83
N LEU A 264 5.13 19.00 3.99
CA LEU A 264 3.71 18.79 3.72
C LEU A 264 2.92 18.44 5.00
N LEU A 265 3.42 17.49 5.80
CA LEU A 265 2.73 17.06 7.01
C LEU A 265 2.80 18.14 8.13
N GLU A 266 3.86 18.96 8.19
CA GLU A 266 3.91 20.15 9.06
C GLU A 266 2.85 21.18 8.67
N GLU A 267 2.66 21.44 7.36
CA GLU A 267 1.63 22.34 6.86
C GLU A 267 0.21 21.89 7.22
N HIS A 268 -0.01 20.58 7.28
CA HIS A 268 -1.30 19.97 7.65
C HIS A 268 -1.51 19.84 9.18
N ASP A 269 -0.52 20.20 10.02
CA ASP A 269 -0.57 20.06 11.47
C ASP A 269 -1.05 18.67 11.92
N VAL A 270 -0.46 17.63 11.33
CA VAL A 270 -0.94 16.26 11.52
C VAL A 270 -0.74 15.75 12.95
N ALA A 271 -1.74 15.04 13.47
CA ALA A 271 -1.74 14.44 14.80
C ALA A 271 -1.02 13.07 14.86
N LEU A 272 -0.82 12.42 13.71
CA LEU A 272 -0.23 11.07 13.64
C LEU A 272 0.67 10.91 12.43
N VAL A 273 1.89 10.45 12.66
CA VAL A 273 2.84 9.99 11.64
C VAL A 273 3.42 8.65 12.06
N ALA A 274 3.18 7.60 11.27
CA ALA A 274 3.74 6.28 11.53
C ALA A 274 4.23 5.67 10.21
N LEU A 275 5.55 5.60 10.03
CA LEU A 275 6.15 5.18 8.77
C LEU A 275 6.64 3.75 8.81
N SER A 276 6.26 2.99 7.78
CA SER A 276 6.67 1.61 7.57
C SER A 276 8.19 1.47 7.45
N PRO A 277 8.83 0.63 8.29
CA PRO A 277 10.24 0.28 8.15
C PRO A 277 10.52 -0.60 6.92
N HIS A 278 9.49 -1.11 6.26
CA HIS A 278 9.60 -1.90 5.06
C HIS A 278 10.23 -1.11 3.88
N ASP A 279 9.78 0.12 3.67
CA ASP A 279 10.16 0.92 2.51
C ASP A 279 10.80 2.28 2.84
N THR A 280 10.76 2.69 4.12
CA THR A 280 11.40 3.92 4.60
C THR A 280 12.54 3.57 5.57
N GLY A 281 13.77 3.80 5.15
CA GLY A 281 14.97 3.48 5.91
C GLY A 281 15.10 4.29 7.21
N PRO A 282 16.02 3.86 8.12
CA PRO A 282 16.16 4.47 9.44
C PRO A 282 16.43 5.98 9.42
N ALA A 283 17.21 6.47 8.44
CA ALA A 283 17.54 7.90 8.34
C ALA A 283 16.29 8.75 8.06
N GLY A 284 15.45 8.32 7.11
CA GLY A 284 14.17 8.98 6.81
C GLY A 284 13.23 8.95 8.02
N ARG A 285 13.00 7.77 8.62
CA ARG A 285 12.14 7.63 9.81
C ARG A 285 12.62 8.48 10.99
N ASN A 286 13.94 8.56 11.23
CA ASN A 286 14.50 9.40 12.28
C ASN A 286 14.28 10.90 12.01
N ALA A 287 14.32 11.34 10.75
CA ALA A 287 14.01 12.73 10.39
C ALA A 287 12.56 13.06 10.74
N PHE A 288 11.60 12.20 10.35
CA PHE A 288 10.19 12.37 10.74
C PHE A 288 10.02 12.31 12.26
N ALA A 289 10.62 11.35 12.96
CA ALA A 289 10.54 11.23 14.41
C ALA A 289 11.05 12.48 15.12
N THR A 290 12.13 13.07 14.62
CA THR A 290 12.71 14.32 15.19
C THR A 290 11.78 15.50 14.99
N THR A 291 11.13 15.61 13.82
CA THR A 291 10.24 16.72 13.50
C THR A 291 8.90 16.61 14.24
N PHE A 292 8.26 15.44 14.19
CA PHE A 292 6.91 15.26 14.70
C PHE A 292 6.84 14.87 16.19
N GLY A 293 7.97 14.48 16.80
CA GLY A 293 8.04 14.24 18.25
C GLY A 293 6.96 13.28 18.74
N ALA A 294 6.04 13.78 19.58
CA ALA A 294 4.97 12.97 20.16
C ALA A 294 3.91 12.48 19.14
N ALA A 295 3.79 13.12 17.99
CA ALA A 295 2.90 12.68 16.91
C ALA A 295 3.51 11.54 16.08
N TYR A 296 4.82 11.26 16.22
CA TYR A 296 5.47 10.15 15.54
C TYR A 296 5.34 8.86 16.35
N HIS A 297 4.83 7.79 15.69
CA HIS A 297 4.72 6.45 16.26
C HIS A 297 5.54 5.45 15.43
N PRO A 298 6.50 4.73 16.01
CA PRO A 298 7.20 3.68 15.30
C PRO A 298 6.26 2.51 14.98
N ILE A 299 6.40 1.93 13.80
CA ILE A 299 5.65 0.71 13.44
C ILE A 299 6.51 -0.51 13.75
N ALA A 300 5.93 -1.45 14.50
CA ALA A 300 6.51 -2.77 14.78
C ALA A 300 5.40 -3.80 14.92
N VAL A 301 5.63 -5.04 14.46
CA VAL A 301 4.68 -6.15 14.61
C VAL A 301 4.33 -6.32 16.08
N GLY A 302 3.04 -6.40 16.39
CA GLY A 302 2.51 -6.58 17.73
C GLY A 302 2.36 -5.30 18.57
N GLU A 303 2.80 -4.12 18.08
CA GLU A 303 2.61 -2.83 18.75
C GLU A 303 1.42 -2.08 18.13
N PRO A 304 0.26 -1.98 18.82
CA PRO A 304 -0.89 -1.28 18.28
C PRO A 304 -0.71 0.25 18.29
N ILE A 305 -1.10 0.89 17.21
CA ILE A 305 -1.26 2.35 17.11
C ILE A 305 -2.72 2.67 17.39
N VAL A 306 -2.99 3.46 18.44
CA VAL A 306 -4.36 3.78 18.88
C VAL A 306 -4.64 5.26 18.68
N VAL A 307 -5.73 5.57 17.98
CA VAL A 307 -6.24 6.91 17.70
C VAL A 307 -7.62 7.07 18.37
N ARG A 308 -7.79 8.12 19.17
CA ARG A 308 -9.02 8.40 19.95
C ARG A 308 -9.31 9.86 19.97
#